data_ef74f85087be7413cdbf2561c78d32d5
#
_entry.id   ef74f85087be7413cdbf2561c78d32d5
#
_cell.length_a   1.000
_cell.length_b   1.000
_cell.length_c   1.000
_cell.angle_alpha   90.00
_cell.angle_beta   90.00
_cell.angle_gamma   90.00
#
_symmetry.space_group_name_H-M   'P 1'
#
loop_
_entity.id
_entity.type
_entity.pdbx_description
1 polymer ?
#
loop_
_entity_poly.entity_id
_entity_poly.type
_entity_poly.pdbx_seq_one_letter_code
_entity_poly.pdbx_strand_id
1 'polypeptide(L)'
;MSDSVGQYLNEIGLVPLLTALEERELSQIIEKGHEASLRIENGERTVLLKSDVRAAAAAKDRFIRSNLRLVVSVARRYPLPSGMELLDLIQEGNIGLEHAVDKFDWRKGFKFSTYATFWIRQAIGRALDQKGSLVRLPGDRSASLRAALRQSGTGGEELDAEHARLHRLTTPTSLDRTIGEDDSNELIDLLPDSLPGPEEIVMDRIDSAMIIDL
;
A
#
# COMPACT_ATOMS: atom_id res chain seq x y z
N MET A 1 5.63 1.23 -20.88
CA MET A 1 5.59 0.93 -19.44
C MET A 1 6.98 0.63 -18.99
N SER A 2 7.32 1.16 -18.16
CA SER A 2 7.69 2.30 -17.42
C SER A 2 9.15 2.17 -17.08
N ASP A 3 9.89 3.05 -17.70
CA ASP A 3 11.32 3.27 -17.45
C ASP A 3 11.60 3.49 -15.93
N SER A 4 10.59 3.97 -15.18
CA SER A 4 10.70 4.29 -13.75
C SER A 4 11.00 3.08 -12.85
N VAL A 5 10.39 1.91 -13.09
CA VAL A 5 10.68 0.69 -12.31
C VAL A 5 12.08 0.19 -12.66
N GLY A 6 12.44 0.21 -13.93
CA GLY A 6 13.77 -0.18 -14.39
C GLY A 6 14.87 0.72 -13.83
N GLN A 7 14.64 2.04 -13.84
CA GLN A 7 15.56 3.01 -13.26
C GLN A 7 15.74 2.77 -11.75
N TYR A 8 14.64 2.63 -11.01
CA TYR A 8 14.69 2.33 -9.56
C TYR A 8 15.48 1.06 -9.27
N LEU A 9 15.21 -0.03 -10.02
CA LEU A 9 15.92 -1.31 -9.84
C LEU A 9 17.42 -1.19 -10.13
N ASN A 10 17.80 -0.40 -11.13
CA ASN A 10 19.20 -0.13 -11.45
C ASN A 10 19.87 0.65 -10.31
N GLU A 11 19.24 1.69 -9.79
CA GLU A 11 19.79 2.51 -8.70
C GLU A 11 20.02 1.70 -7.42
N ILE A 12 19.05 0.89 -6.99
CA ILE A 12 19.20 0.05 -5.79
C ILE A 12 20.20 -1.10 -6.01
N GLY A 13 20.40 -1.50 -7.27
CA GLY A 13 21.36 -2.53 -7.64
C GLY A 13 22.82 -2.12 -7.44
N LEU A 14 23.12 -0.82 -7.48
CA LEU A 14 24.47 -0.28 -7.31
C LEU A 14 24.92 -0.28 -5.85
N VAL A 15 23.98 -0.37 -4.89
CA VAL A 15 24.31 -0.34 -3.46
C VAL A 15 24.74 -1.74 -3.00
N PRO A 16 25.93 -1.89 -2.39
CA PRO A 16 26.39 -3.18 -1.90
C PRO A 16 25.55 -3.68 -0.73
N LEU A 17 25.42 -5.01 -0.66
CA LEU A 17 24.75 -5.66 0.48
C LEU A 17 25.63 -5.56 1.73
N LEU A 18 25.00 -5.49 2.88
CA LEU A 18 25.69 -5.48 4.16
C LEU A 18 26.06 -6.90 4.59
N THR A 19 27.23 -7.01 5.21
CA THR A 19 27.63 -8.17 5.97
C THR A 19 27.01 -8.15 7.36
N ALA A 20 26.95 -9.28 8.05
CA ALA A 20 26.42 -9.36 9.42
C ALA A 20 27.20 -8.47 10.43
N LEU A 21 28.48 -8.23 10.17
CA LEU A 21 29.29 -7.32 10.98
C LEU A 21 28.86 -5.86 10.74
N GLU A 22 28.70 -5.46 9.48
CA GLU A 22 28.23 -4.11 9.14
C GLU A 22 26.79 -3.85 9.63
N GLU A 23 25.90 -4.84 9.55
CA GLU A 23 24.55 -4.71 10.14
C GLU A 23 24.62 -4.38 11.65
N ARG A 24 25.53 -5.04 12.36
CA ARG A 24 25.76 -4.82 13.80
C ARG A 24 26.37 -3.44 14.09
N GLU A 25 27.40 -3.06 13.36
CA GLU A 25 28.06 -1.76 13.52
C GLU A 25 27.11 -0.60 13.26
N LEU A 26 26.37 -0.65 12.15
CA LEU A 26 25.39 0.37 11.82
C LEU A 26 24.27 0.45 12.87
N SER A 27 23.80 -0.70 13.37
CA SER A 27 22.79 -0.73 14.43
C SER A 27 23.28 -0.08 15.72
N GLN A 28 24.54 -0.28 16.10
CA GLN A 28 25.15 0.36 17.27
C GLN A 28 25.25 1.88 17.11
N ILE A 29 25.59 2.35 15.89
CA ILE A 29 25.67 3.79 15.61
C ILE A 29 24.26 4.42 15.67
N ILE A 30 23.25 3.74 15.13
CA ILE A 30 21.85 4.18 15.16
C ILE A 30 21.35 4.27 16.61
N GLU A 31 21.64 3.27 17.42
CA GLU A 31 21.27 3.23 18.84
C GLU A 31 21.89 4.40 19.62
N LYS A 32 23.21 4.65 19.46
CA LYS A 32 23.89 5.79 20.06
C LYS A 32 23.28 7.14 19.66
N GLY A 33 22.90 7.28 18.40
CA GLY A 33 22.24 8.49 17.93
C GLY A 33 20.85 8.67 18.50
N HIS A 34 20.11 7.59 18.72
CA HIS A 34 18.81 7.65 19.39
C HIS A 34 18.94 8.08 20.85
N GLU A 35 19.92 7.52 21.60
CA GLU A 35 20.25 7.94 22.96
C GLU A 35 20.67 9.41 22.99
N ALA A 36 21.51 9.84 22.02
CA ALA A 36 21.93 11.24 21.90
C ALA A 36 20.75 12.18 21.64
N SER A 37 19.78 11.78 20.82
CA SER A 37 18.56 12.56 20.56
C SER A 37 17.72 12.74 21.83
N LEU A 38 17.54 11.68 22.62
CA LEU A 38 16.81 11.74 23.89
C LEU A 38 17.52 12.67 24.90
N ARG A 39 18.85 12.65 24.95
CA ARG A 39 19.61 13.56 25.82
C ARG A 39 19.49 15.01 25.40
N ILE A 40 19.44 15.29 24.09
CA ILE A 40 19.19 16.63 23.57
C ILE A 40 17.78 17.11 23.92
N GLU A 41 16.78 16.26 23.82
CA GLU A 41 15.39 16.57 24.23
C GLU A 41 15.29 16.87 25.72
N ASN A 42 16.09 16.19 26.55
CA ASN A 42 16.19 16.46 27.98
C ASN A 42 17.01 17.73 28.34
N GLY A 43 17.45 18.50 27.33
CA GLY A 43 18.11 19.79 27.53
C GLY A 43 19.63 19.77 27.48
N GLU A 44 20.27 18.62 27.25
CA GLU A 44 21.73 18.56 27.08
C GLU A 44 22.13 19.05 25.68
N ARG A 45 22.99 20.05 25.61
CA ARG A 45 23.43 20.64 24.31
C ARG A 45 24.94 20.55 24.16
N THR A 46 25.42 19.39 23.73
CA THR A 46 26.85 19.17 23.47
C THR A 46 27.08 18.98 21.97
N VAL A 47 28.23 19.46 21.46
CA VAL A 47 28.63 19.28 20.06
C VAL A 47 28.73 17.79 19.70
N LEU A 48 29.20 16.96 20.63
CA LEU A 48 29.31 15.51 20.45
C LEU A 48 27.92 14.85 20.19
N LEU A 49 26.90 15.21 20.96
CA LEU A 49 25.56 14.66 20.78
C LEU A 49 25.00 14.99 19.37
N LYS A 50 25.23 16.18 18.87
CA LYS A 50 24.83 16.56 17.50
C LYS A 50 25.60 15.77 16.44
N SER A 51 26.88 15.47 16.70
CA SER A 51 27.69 14.62 15.82
C SER A 51 27.15 13.20 15.79
N ASP A 52 26.79 12.62 16.95
CA ASP A 52 26.25 11.27 17.04
C ASP A 52 24.91 11.14 16.34
N VAL A 53 24.02 12.13 16.45
CA VAL A 53 22.74 12.17 15.73
C VAL A 53 22.96 12.19 14.21
N ARG A 54 23.92 12.99 13.72
CA ARG A 54 24.25 13.02 12.28
C ARG A 54 24.83 11.71 11.79
N ALA A 55 25.73 11.11 12.58
CA ALA A 55 26.31 9.81 12.26
C ALA A 55 25.24 8.72 12.21
N ALA A 56 24.30 8.73 13.13
CA ALA A 56 23.17 7.80 13.15
C ALA A 56 22.24 7.96 11.93
N ALA A 57 21.95 9.20 11.52
CA ALA A 57 21.14 9.47 10.32
C ALA A 57 21.83 8.90 9.06
N ALA A 58 23.13 9.11 8.91
CA ALA A 58 23.90 8.56 7.79
C ALA A 58 23.97 7.01 7.84
N ALA A 59 24.13 6.45 9.04
CA ALA A 59 24.11 4.99 9.22
C ALA A 59 22.74 4.39 8.89
N LYS A 60 21.65 5.02 9.31
CA LYS A 60 20.27 4.62 8.99
C LYS A 60 20.03 4.65 7.47
N ASP A 61 20.42 5.72 6.80
CA ASP A 61 20.30 5.84 5.33
C ASP A 61 21.06 4.71 4.63
N ARG A 62 22.32 4.45 5.00
CA ARG A 62 23.11 3.34 4.44
C ARG A 62 22.44 1.99 4.71
N PHE A 63 21.92 1.78 5.90
CA PHE A 63 21.28 0.53 6.31
C PHE A 63 20.02 0.26 5.48
N ILE A 64 19.18 1.28 5.30
CA ILE A 64 17.96 1.21 4.46
C ILE A 64 18.35 0.93 3.01
N ARG A 65 19.22 1.75 2.40
CA ARG A 65 19.59 1.62 0.99
C ARG A 65 20.13 0.25 0.63
N SER A 66 20.95 -0.33 1.51
CA SER A 66 21.53 -1.66 1.30
C SER A 66 20.48 -2.79 1.36
N ASN A 67 19.28 -2.52 1.91
CA ASN A 67 18.21 -3.51 2.07
C ASN A 67 16.98 -3.28 1.16
N LEU A 68 16.99 -2.25 0.29
CA LEU A 68 15.86 -1.97 -0.63
C LEU A 68 15.56 -3.16 -1.54
N ARG A 69 16.57 -3.93 -1.95
CA ARG A 69 16.39 -5.14 -2.75
C ARG A 69 15.55 -6.21 -2.06
N LEU A 70 15.61 -6.29 -0.73
CA LEU A 70 14.76 -7.17 0.06
C LEU A 70 13.28 -6.78 -0.09
N VAL A 71 12.97 -5.48 -0.03
CA VAL A 71 11.60 -4.98 -0.22
C VAL A 71 11.04 -5.40 -1.58
N VAL A 72 11.80 -5.21 -2.64
CA VAL A 72 11.40 -5.63 -4.00
C VAL A 72 11.10 -7.12 -4.06
N SER A 73 11.96 -7.94 -3.44
CA SER A 73 11.77 -9.40 -3.41
C SER A 73 10.49 -9.85 -2.71
N VAL A 74 10.05 -9.07 -1.71
CA VAL A 74 8.80 -9.32 -0.99
C VAL A 74 7.61 -8.77 -1.77
N ALA A 75 7.68 -7.51 -2.26
CA ALA A 75 6.59 -6.84 -2.97
C ALA A 75 6.15 -7.60 -4.24
N ARG A 76 7.08 -8.17 -4.98
CA ARG A 76 6.80 -8.96 -6.20
C ARG A 76 5.91 -10.18 -5.98
N ARG A 77 5.74 -10.63 -4.74
CA ARG A 77 4.91 -11.80 -4.40
C ARG A 77 3.44 -11.46 -4.15
N TYR A 78 3.11 -10.18 -4.15
CA TYR A 78 1.74 -9.72 -3.92
C TYR A 78 1.02 -9.49 -5.24
N PRO A 79 -0.27 -9.83 -5.32
CA PRO A 79 -1.08 -9.46 -6.47
C PRO A 79 -1.22 -7.93 -6.53
N LEU A 80 -1.13 -7.39 -7.73
CA LEU A 80 -1.34 -5.96 -7.97
C LEU A 80 -2.83 -5.69 -8.20
N PRO A 81 -3.48 -4.91 -7.33
CA PRO A 81 -4.84 -4.45 -7.59
C PRO A 81 -4.84 -3.43 -8.74
N SER A 82 -5.98 -3.27 -9.42
CA SER A 82 -6.12 -2.38 -10.58
C SER A 82 -5.80 -0.91 -10.34
N GLY A 83 -5.80 -0.47 -9.07
CA GLY A 83 -5.50 0.91 -8.68
C GLY A 83 -4.08 1.16 -8.16
N MET A 84 -3.19 0.17 -8.18
CA MET A 84 -1.82 0.30 -7.65
C MET A 84 -0.78 -0.26 -8.60
N GLU A 85 0.36 0.40 -8.66
CA GLU A 85 1.54 -0.09 -9.38
C GLU A 85 2.50 -0.84 -8.44
N LEU A 86 3.43 -1.60 -9.05
CA LEU A 86 4.48 -2.29 -8.26
C LEU A 86 5.32 -1.32 -7.44
N LEU A 87 5.58 -0.12 -7.97
CA LEU A 87 6.32 0.91 -7.25
C LEU A 87 5.59 1.36 -5.98
N ASP A 88 4.25 1.45 -6.01
CA ASP A 88 3.48 1.82 -4.83
C ASP A 88 3.66 0.80 -3.71
N LEU A 89 3.60 -0.50 -4.06
CA LEU A 89 3.85 -1.57 -3.08
C LEU A 89 5.28 -1.55 -2.54
N ILE A 90 6.26 -1.23 -3.41
CA ILE A 90 7.65 -1.09 -2.99
C ILE A 90 7.79 0.08 -2.01
N GLN A 91 7.19 1.25 -2.28
CA GLN A 91 7.27 2.40 -1.39
C GLN A 91 6.60 2.14 -0.03
N GLU A 92 5.45 1.50 -0.02
CA GLU A 92 4.82 1.06 1.24
C GLU A 92 5.70 0.04 1.99
N GLY A 93 6.33 -0.87 1.26
CA GLY A 93 7.31 -1.80 1.82
C GLY A 93 8.55 -1.11 2.39
N ASN A 94 9.01 -0.02 1.76
CA ASN A 94 10.14 0.79 2.24
C ASN A 94 9.83 1.46 3.58
N ILE A 95 8.57 1.91 3.80
CA ILE A 95 8.12 2.42 5.11
C ILE A 95 8.20 1.31 6.16
N GLY A 96 7.80 0.08 5.81
CA GLY A 96 7.96 -1.08 6.68
C GLY A 96 9.42 -1.43 6.97
N LEU A 97 10.30 -1.31 5.98
CA LEU A 97 11.75 -1.49 6.14
C LEU A 97 12.35 -0.44 7.09
N GLU A 98 11.98 0.83 6.93
CA GLU A 98 12.44 1.91 7.82
C GLU A 98 12.04 1.62 9.27
N HIS A 99 10.78 1.25 9.49
CA HIS A 99 10.31 0.86 10.83
C HIS A 99 11.08 -0.34 11.39
N ALA A 100 11.46 -1.31 10.54
CA ALA A 100 12.26 -2.44 10.94
C ALA A 100 13.67 -2.03 11.38
N VAL A 101 14.30 -1.07 10.68
CA VAL A 101 15.62 -0.54 11.05
C VAL A 101 15.58 0.14 12.41
N ASP A 102 14.54 0.94 12.68
CA ASP A 102 14.39 1.66 13.96
C ASP A 102 14.16 0.72 15.17
N LYS A 103 13.61 -0.47 14.92
CA LYS A 103 13.26 -1.44 15.98
C LYS A 103 14.16 -2.67 16.03
N PHE A 104 15.19 -2.72 15.19
CA PHE A 104 16.07 -3.87 15.11
C PHE A 104 17.01 -3.95 16.32
N ASP A 105 16.97 -5.10 17.00
CA ASP A 105 17.88 -5.41 18.11
C ASP A 105 18.94 -6.42 17.66
N TRP A 106 20.14 -5.93 17.37
CA TRP A 106 21.28 -6.72 16.94
C TRP A 106 21.78 -7.73 17.98
N ARG A 107 21.45 -7.52 19.28
CA ARG A 107 21.86 -8.40 20.38
C ARG A 107 21.19 -9.76 20.33
N LYS A 108 20.04 -9.87 19.64
CA LYS A 108 19.30 -11.12 19.50
C LYS A 108 19.94 -12.12 18.55
N GLY A 109 20.97 -11.75 17.80
CA GLY A 109 21.74 -12.65 16.94
C GLY A 109 21.03 -13.13 15.66
N PHE A 110 19.82 -12.65 15.38
CA PHE A 110 19.11 -12.96 14.14
C PHE A 110 19.55 -12.03 13.01
N LYS A 111 19.50 -12.54 11.76
CA LYS A 111 19.72 -11.70 10.57
C LYS A 111 18.64 -10.63 10.45
N PHE A 112 19.04 -9.43 10.08
CA PHE A 112 18.11 -8.32 9.86
C PHE A 112 17.00 -8.68 8.87
N SER A 113 17.32 -9.36 7.77
CA SER A 113 16.37 -9.75 6.73
C SER A 113 15.18 -10.58 7.28
N THR A 114 15.41 -11.43 8.28
CA THR A 114 14.35 -12.23 8.92
C THR A 114 13.35 -11.32 9.65
N TYR A 115 13.85 -10.35 10.39
CA TYR A 115 13.04 -9.38 11.12
C TYR A 115 12.33 -8.39 10.20
N ALA A 116 13.06 -7.82 9.25
CA ALA A 116 12.53 -6.83 8.31
C ALA A 116 11.41 -7.39 7.43
N THR A 117 11.51 -8.65 7.00
CA THR A 117 10.48 -9.29 6.18
C THR A 117 9.10 -9.25 6.83
N PHE A 118 9.01 -9.36 8.15
CA PHE A 118 7.74 -9.26 8.88
C PHE A 118 7.13 -7.86 8.72
N TRP A 119 7.90 -6.80 8.96
CA TRP A 119 7.45 -5.41 8.90
C TRP A 119 7.11 -4.97 7.48
N ILE A 120 7.92 -5.40 6.49
CA ILE A 120 7.66 -5.15 5.08
C ILE A 120 6.32 -5.77 4.67
N ARG A 121 6.07 -7.03 5.04
CA ARG A 121 4.79 -7.72 4.76
C ARG A 121 3.61 -7.02 5.42
N GLN A 122 3.77 -6.59 6.66
CA GLN A 122 2.73 -5.87 7.39
C GLN A 122 2.40 -4.53 6.74
N ALA A 123 3.41 -3.76 6.32
CA ALA A 123 3.22 -2.48 5.65
C ALA A 123 2.52 -2.65 4.30
N ILE A 124 2.99 -3.56 3.46
CA ILE A 124 2.35 -3.89 2.17
C ILE A 124 0.91 -4.37 2.37
N GLY A 125 0.68 -5.26 3.33
CA GLY A 125 -0.67 -5.75 3.64
C GLY A 125 -1.62 -4.64 4.03
N ARG A 126 -1.18 -3.72 4.91
CA ARG A 126 -1.95 -2.55 5.31
C ARG A 126 -2.23 -1.60 4.13
N ALA A 127 -1.24 -1.39 3.26
CA ALA A 127 -1.41 -0.56 2.07
C ALA A 127 -2.45 -1.15 1.11
N LEU A 128 -2.41 -2.45 0.87
CA LEU A 128 -3.41 -3.15 0.07
C LEU A 128 -4.83 -3.01 0.66
N ASP A 129 -4.97 -3.07 2.00
CA ASP A 129 -6.27 -2.90 2.66
C ASP A 129 -6.80 -1.48 2.57
N GLN A 130 -5.92 -0.48 2.56
CA GLN A 130 -6.30 0.93 2.61
C GLN A 130 -6.40 1.59 1.23
N LYS A 131 -5.59 1.15 0.28
CA LYS A 131 -5.40 1.81 -1.02
C LYS A 131 -5.64 0.88 -2.22
N GLY A 132 -5.78 -0.44 -1.99
CA GLY A 132 -5.84 -1.43 -3.07
C GLY A 132 -7.16 -1.43 -3.86
N SER A 133 -8.22 -0.79 -3.37
CA SER A 133 -9.50 -0.69 -4.06
C SER A 133 -10.00 0.74 -4.13
N LEU A 134 -10.70 1.09 -5.23
CA LEU A 134 -11.28 2.41 -5.43
C LEU A 134 -12.29 2.74 -4.33
N VAL A 135 -13.17 1.77 -4.01
CA VAL A 135 -14.07 1.87 -2.87
C VAL A 135 -13.40 1.22 -1.67
N ARG A 136 -12.95 2.06 -0.73
CA ARG A 136 -12.26 1.61 0.49
C ARG A 136 -13.21 0.84 1.40
N LEU A 137 -12.80 -0.35 1.81
CA LEU A 137 -13.48 -1.12 2.87
C LEU A 137 -12.84 -0.87 4.24
N PRO A 138 -13.60 -1.01 5.34
CA PRO A 138 -13.03 -1.14 6.68
C PRO A 138 -12.03 -2.30 6.73
N GLY A 139 -10.96 -2.14 7.53
CA GLY A 139 -9.83 -3.09 7.55
C GLY A 139 -10.24 -4.55 7.83
N ASP A 140 -11.19 -4.76 8.75
CA ASP A 140 -11.70 -6.09 9.10
C ASP A 140 -12.38 -6.78 7.91
N ARG A 141 -13.22 -6.05 7.16
CA ARG A 141 -13.91 -6.56 5.97
C ARG A 141 -12.96 -6.78 4.81
N SER A 142 -11.97 -5.92 4.63
CA SER A 142 -10.93 -6.08 3.61
C SER A 142 -10.08 -7.33 3.90
N ALA A 143 -9.68 -7.55 5.15
CA ALA A 143 -8.92 -8.73 5.56
C ALA A 143 -9.74 -10.02 5.37
N SER A 144 -11.03 -10.02 5.75
CA SER A 144 -11.95 -11.15 5.58
C SER A 144 -12.15 -11.49 4.10
N LEU A 145 -12.44 -10.49 3.26
CA LEU A 145 -12.57 -10.68 1.82
C LEU A 145 -11.31 -11.27 1.20
N ARG A 146 -10.13 -10.77 1.58
CA ARG A 146 -8.85 -11.29 1.08
C ARG A 146 -8.57 -12.72 1.51
N ALA A 147 -8.99 -13.11 2.72
CA ALA A 147 -8.91 -14.49 3.19
C ALA A 147 -9.84 -15.39 2.38
N ALA A 148 -11.09 -14.98 2.16
CA ALA A 148 -12.06 -15.71 1.36
C ALA A 148 -11.61 -15.90 -0.10
N LEU A 149 -11.07 -14.86 -0.73
CA LEU A 149 -10.53 -14.92 -2.10
C LEU A 149 -9.33 -15.88 -2.23
N ARG A 150 -8.49 -15.98 -1.19
CA ARG A 150 -7.40 -16.97 -1.19
C ARG A 150 -7.91 -18.40 -1.10
N GLN A 151 -8.92 -18.66 -0.29
CA GLN A 151 -9.53 -19.98 -0.12
C GLN A 151 -10.27 -20.40 -1.40
N SER A 152 -11.05 -19.50 -1.98
CA SER A 152 -11.75 -19.74 -3.25
C SER A 152 -10.78 -20.04 -4.40
N GLY A 153 -9.68 -19.30 -4.51
CA GLY A 153 -8.65 -19.54 -5.55
C GLY A 153 -7.88 -20.85 -5.42
N THR A 154 -7.83 -21.45 -4.22
CA THR A 154 -7.10 -22.71 -3.96
C THR A 154 -7.98 -23.95 -3.96
N GLY A 155 -9.28 -23.81 -3.67
CA GLY A 155 -10.19 -24.96 -3.43
C GLY A 155 -11.41 -25.03 -4.33
N GLY A 156 -11.65 -24.05 -5.21
CA GLY A 156 -12.84 -24.04 -6.08
C GLY A 156 -14.15 -23.76 -5.33
N GLU A 157 -14.09 -23.36 -4.06
CA GLU A 157 -15.26 -22.93 -3.30
C GLU A 157 -15.73 -21.55 -3.81
N GLU A 158 -17.02 -21.42 -4.08
CA GLU A 158 -17.62 -20.15 -4.41
C GLU A 158 -17.60 -19.21 -3.19
N LEU A 159 -17.38 -17.92 -3.46
CA LEU A 159 -17.51 -16.88 -2.44
C LEU A 159 -18.95 -16.89 -1.91
N ASP A 160 -19.11 -16.77 -0.60
CA ASP A 160 -20.43 -16.56 -0.02
C ASP A 160 -21.04 -15.23 -0.51
N ALA A 161 -22.35 -15.06 -0.32
CA ALA A 161 -23.09 -13.93 -0.86
C ALA A 161 -22.56 -12.56 -0.34
N GLU A 162 -22.10 -12.52 0.92
CA GLU A 162 -21.53 -11.30 1.51
C GLU A 162 -20.19 -10.94 0.89
N HIS A 163 -19.26 -11.89 0.81
CA HIS A 163 -17.94 -11.65 0.19
C HIS A 163 -18.05 -11.39 -1.31
N ALA A 164 -18.99 -12.03 -2.02
CA ALA A 164 -19.26 -11.75 -3.43
C ALA A 164 -19.77 -10.31 -3.63
N ARG A 165 -20.62 -9.80 -2.72
CA ARG A 165 -21.07 -8.41 -2.74
C ARG A 165 -19.93 -7.44 -2.46
N LEU A 166 -19.10 -7.70 -1.45
CA LEU A 166 -17.93 -6.89 -1.13
C LEU A 166 -16.93 -6.87 -2.28
N HIS A 167 -16.70 -8.00 -2.93
CA HIS A 167 -15.81 -8.10 -4.08
C HIS A 167 -16.30 -7.23 -5.24
N ARG A 168 -17.59 -7.26 -5.56
CA ARG A 168 -18.16 -6.38 -6.59
C ARG A 168 -18.02 -4.88 -6.29
N LEU A 169 -18.14 -4.49 -5.02
CA LEU A 169 -17.92 -3.10 -4.61
C LEU A 169 -16.46 -2.66 -4.75
N THR A 170 -15.51 -3.57 -4.57
CA THR A 170 -14.07 -3.26 -4.62
C THR A 170 -13.48 -3.36 -6.02
N THR A 171 -14.19 -3.97 -6.97
CA THR A 171 -13.76 -4.15 -8.36
C THR A 171 -14.73 -3.46 -9.34
N PRO A 172 -14.88 -2.13 -9.29
CA PRO A 172 -15.73 -1.41 -10.24
C PRO A 172 -15.15 -1.55 -11.65
N THR A 173 -16.07 -1.62 -12.62
CA THR A 173 -15.72 -1.63 -14.04
C THR A 173 -15.69 -0.20 -14.57
N SER A 174 -14.76 0.13 -15.48
CA SER A 174 -14.73 1.44 -16.13
C SER A 174 -15.93 1.60 -17.06
N LEU A 175 -16.57 2.76 -16.99
CA LEU A 175 -17.65 3.14 -17.89
C LEU A 175 -17.14 3.52 -19.29
N ASP A 176 -15.87 3.93 -19.40
CA ASP A 176 -15.20 4.24 -20.68
C ASP A 176 -14.72 2.96 -21.41
N ARG A 177 -15.09 1.80 -20.90
CA ARG A 177 -14.75 0.54 -21.55
C ARG A 177 -15.52 0.42 -22.86
N THR A 178 -14.79 0.27 -23.96
CA THR A 178 -15.37 0.02 -25.28
C THR A 178 -16.07 -1.35 -25.35
N ILE A 179 -17.20 -1.40 -26.03
CA ILE A 179 -18.03 -2.59 -26.21
C ILE A 179 -18.33 -2.77 -27.71
N GLY A 180 -18.20 -4.00 -28.18
CA GLY A 180 -18.44 -4.36 -29.56
C GLY A 180 -17.16 -4.64 -30.33
N GLU A 181 -17.30 -5.16 -31.55
CA GLU A 181 -16.16 -5.48 -32.42
C GLU A 181 -15.52 -4.22 -33.05
N ASP A 182 -16.26 -3.11 -33.12
CA ASP A 182 -15.83 -1.86 -33.80
C ASP A 182 -15.30 -0.79 -32.81
N ASP A 183 -15.16 -1.08 -31.52
CA ASP A 183 -14.70 -0.15 -30.46
C ASP A 183 -15.40 1.24 -30.47
N SER A 184 -16.61 1.34 -31.06
CA SER A 184 -17.30 2.60 -31.30
C SER A 184 -18.23 3.05 -30.16
N ASN A 185 -18.64 2.12 -29.29
CA ASN A 185 -19.56 2.38 -28.19
C ASN A 185 -18.88 2.14 -26.85
N GLU A 186 -19.11 3.04 -25.91
CA GLU A 186 -18.64 2.90 -24.53
C GLU A 186 -19.73 2.28 -23.65
N LEU A 187 -19.33 1.66 -22.52
CA LEU A 187 -20.29 1.06 -21.58
C LEU A 187 -21.29 2.10 -21.05
N ILE A 188 -20.85 3.35 -20.90
CA ILE A 188 -21.70 4.45 -20.44
C ILE A 188 -22.90 4.68 -21.35
N ASP A 189 -22.75 4.51 -22.66
CA ASP A 189 -23.80 4.74 -23.66
C ASP A 189 -24.95 3.73 -23.56
N LEU A 190 -24.71 2.58 -22.93
CA LEU A 190 -25.71 1.53 -22.72
C LEU A 190 -26.48 1.67 -21.42
N LEU A 191 -26.05 2.57 -20.54
CA LEU A 191 -26.71 2.75 -19.24
C LEU A 191 -27.93 3.68 -19.41
N PRO A 192 -29.13 3.21 -19.02
CA PRO A 192 -30.30 4.08 -19.04
C PRO A 192 -30.13 5.20 -18.02
N ASP A 193 -30.58 6.40 -18.40
CA ASP A 193 -30.65 7.51 -17.44
C ASP A 193 -31.65 7.15 -16.31
N SER A 194 -31.27 7.37 -15.09
CA SER A 194 -32.12 7.17 -13.92
C SER A 194 -33.03 8.35 -13.62
N LEU A 195 -32.87 9.46 -14.33
CA LEU A 195 -33.73 10.63 -14.19
C LEU A 195 -35.07 10.36 -14.83
N PRO A 196 -36.18 10.78 -14.20
CA PRO A 196 -37.50 10.67 -14.79
C PRO A 196 -37.56 11.46 -16.12
N GLY A 197 -38.17 10.86 -17.12
CA GLY A 197 -38.31 11.49 -18.42
C GLY A 197 -39.13 12.80 -18.36
N PRO A 198 -38.99 13.69 -19.36
CA PRO A 198 -39.77 14.95 -19.39
C PRO A 198 -41.28 14.73 -19.24
N GLU A 199 -41.78 13.61 -19.77
CA GLU A 199 -43.20 13.23 -19.66
C GLU A 199 -43.60 12.90 -18.22
N GLU A 200 -42.78 12.12 -17.49
CA GLU A 200 -43.03 11.80 -16.09
C GLU A 200 -42.98 13.05 -15.21
N ILE A 201 -42.02 13.95 -15.44
CA ILE A 201 -41.89 15.22 -14.69
C ILE A 201 -43.14 16.09 -14.89
N VAL A 202 -43.68 16.13 -16.11
CA VAL A 202 -44.90 16.91 -16.41
C VAL A 202 -46.13 16.27 -15.77
N MET A 203 -46.25 14.94 -15.85
CA MET A 203 -47.36 14.20 -15.22
C MET A 203 -47.39 14.40 -13.72
N ASP A 204 -46.24 14.23 -13.05
CA ASP A 204 -46.12 14.45 -11.62
C ASP A 204 -46.49 15.89 -11.19
N ARG A 205 -46.17 16.88 -12.01
CA ARG A 205 -46.55 18.27 -11.77
C ARG A 205 -48.06 18.50 -11.94
N ILE A 206 -48.67 17.90 -12.96
CA ILE A 206 -50.14 17.98 -13.20
C ILE A 206 -50.90 17.30 -12.07
N ASP A 207 -50.46 16.10 -11.67
CA ASP A 207 -51.07 15.35 -10.57
C ASP A 207 -50.94 16.09 -9.22
N SER A 208 -49.77 16.66 -8.98
CA SER A 208 -49.55 17.48 -7.78
C SER A 208 -50.40 18.75 -7.77
N ALA A 209 -50.63 19.39 -8.92
CA ALA A 209 -51.49 20.57 -9.01
C ALA A 209 -52.98 20.22 -8.81
N MET A 210 -53.43 19.08 -9.34
CA MET A 210 -54.84 18.61 -9.16
C MET A 210 -55.14 18.26 -7.68
N ILE A 211 -54.16 17.80 -6.91
CA ILE A 211 -54.34 17.46 -5.48
C ILE A 211 -54.44 18.73 -4.62
N ILE A 212 -53.82 19.83 -5.06
CA ILE A 212 -53.82 21.10 -4.31
C ILE A 212 -55.16 21.88 -4.52
N ASP A 213 -55.82 21.65 -5.67
CA ASP A 213 -57.10 22.30 -6.02
C ASP A 213 -58.37 21.55 -5.49
N LEU A 214 -58.17 20.46 -4.75
CA LEU A 214 -59.22 19.71 -4.06
C LEU A 214 -59.26 20.05 -2.56
#